data_ddf4aeaaf5e88107814ba2893629a9af
#
_entry.id   ddf4aeaaf5e88107814ba2893629a9af
#
_cell.length_a   1.000
_cell.length_b   1.000
_cell.length_c   1.000
_cell.angle_alpha   90.00
_cell.angle_beta   90.00
_cell.angle_gamma   90.00
#
_symmetry.space_group_name_H-M   'P 1'
#
loop_
_entity.id
_entity.type
_entity.pdbx_description
1 polymer ?
#
loop_
_entity_poly.entity_id
_entity_poly.type
_entity_poly.pdbx_seq_one_letter_code
_entity_poly.pdbx_strand_id
1 'polypeptide(L)'
;MRVARVAAQAKVNLWLTVGARDPISGYHEIATLFHRIDLADEIVVRAGGSVRAIDCSGPRLPASGLGPAEKNLAFRAAVAYAERTGWPRGFSIELTKNIPVAGGLGGGSADAAAVLRALDALAPNAIGTQRVQEIGAILGADVPFVASDQVAALARGIGDLLQGVAPLSPRDVLILLPAFSISTAAAYRWLDQSRDAEQRLPWMQPGNPIDWTVVEETSVNDFESVVDHRHPELRQLRQWLASKGARVARLAGSGSCVFGVFDGTLPSPNDLAVQALAVPTRTSARVVQVEVLE
;
A
#
# COMPACT_ATOMS: atom_id res chain seq x y z
N MET A 1 -10.95 14.22 -25.86
CA MET A 1 -10.59 13.95 -24.45
C MET A 1 -10.13 12.50 -24.42
N ARG A 2 -8.95 12.20 -23.87
CA ARG A 2 -8.45 10.81 -23.76
C ARG A 2 -8.85 10.24 -22.42
N VAL A 3 -9.21 8.96 -22.39
CA VAL A 3 -9.73 8.30 -21.18
C VAL A 3 -8.96 7.02 -20.90
N ALA A 4 -8.61 6.78 -19.66
CA ALA A 4 -8.04 5.52 -19.20
C ALA A 4 -8.73 5.03 -17.93
N ARG A 5 -8.80 3.72 -17.79
CA ARG A 5 -9.24 3.03 -16.57
C ARG A 5 -8.09 2.19 -16.03
N VAL A 6 -7.98 2.11 -14.71
CA VAL A 6 -6.99 1.27 -14.05
C VAL A 6 -7.46 0.85 -12.65
N ALA A 7 -7.19 -0.39 -12.28
CA ALA A 7 -7.36 -0.85 -10.90
C ALA A 7 -6.09 -0.53 -10.10
N ALA A 8 -6.25 0.26 -9.05
CA ALA A 8 -5.19 0.67 -8.13
C ALA A 8 -5.00 -0.41 -7.05
N GLN A 9 -4.14 -1.40 -7.32
CA GLN A 9 -3.91 -2.54 -6.44
C GLN A 9 -3.27 -2.12 -5.12
N ALA A 10 -3.85 -2.56 -3.99
CA ALA A 10 -3.27 -2.43 -2.67
C ALA A 10 -1.99 -3.27 -2.52
N LYS A 11 -1.28 -3.07 -1.40
CA LYS A 11 -0.10 -3.84 -1.02
C LYS A 11 -0.21 -4.33 0.43
N VAL A 12 0.52 -5.36 0.73
CA VAL A 12 0.88 -5.77 2.09
C VAL A 12 2.40 -5.76 2.24
N ASN A 13 2.85 -5.68 3.49
CA ASN A 13 4.25 -5.90 3.85
C ASN A 13 4.34 -7.33 4.40
N LEU A 14 4.86 -8.26 3.61
CA LEU A 14 5.07 -9.65 4.07
C LEU A 14 6.17 -9.70 5.13
N TRP A 15 7.01 -8.69 5.15
CA TRP A 15 8.07 -8.44 6.10
C TRP A 15 8.32 -6.94 6.19
N LEU A 16 8.52 -6.40 7.39
CA LEU A 16 8.81 -4.98 7.60
C LEU A 16 9.66 -4.79 8.85
N THR A 17 10.86 -4.27 8.66
CA THR A 17 11.73 -3.80 9.74
C THR A 17 11.99 -2.30 9.60
N VAL A 18 12.13 -1.62 10.72
CA VAL A 18 12.32 -0.18 10.81
C VAL A 18 13.63 0.11 11.52
N GLY A 19 14.54 0.80 10.88
CA GLY A 19 15.82 1.22 11.40
C GLY A 19 15.74 2.43 12.32
N ALA A 20 16.89 2.92 12.74
CA ALA A 20 17.00 4.16 13.50
C ALA A 20 16.49 5.36 12.69
N ARG A 21 16.00 6.37 13.40
CA ARG A 21 15.63 7.63 12.78
C ARG A 21 16.88 8.39 12.35
N ASP A 22 16.93 8.77 11.10
CA ASP A 22 17.99 9.65 10.59
C ASP A 22 17.85 11.06 11.20
N PRO A 23 18.87 11.58 11.88
CA PRO A 23 18.78 12.86 12.59
C PRO A 23 18.72 14.07 11.63
N ILE A 24 19.13 13.89 10.37
CA ILE A 24 19.16 14.97 9.36
C ILE A 24 17.80 15.05 8.65
N SER A 25 17.37 13.95 8.07
CA SER A 25 16.10 13.89 7.31
C SER A 25 14.87 13.75 8.19
N GLY A 26 15.03 13.20 9.40
CA GLY A 26 13.94 12.88 10.32
C GLY A 26 13.15 11.64 9.93
N TYR A 27 13.53 10.93 8.85
CA TYR A 27 12.91 9.67 8.41
C TYR A 27 13.63 8.46 9.03
N HIS A 28 12.93 7.33 9.04
CA HIS A 28 13.51 6.03 9.41
C HIS A 28 13.92 5.30 8.15
N GLU A 29 15.07 4.67 8.18
CA GLU A 29 15.40 3.66 7.20
C GLU A 29 14.49 2.45 7.44
N ILE A 30 13.90 1.91 6.38
CA ILE A 30 13.11 0.70 6.45
C ILE A 30 13.67 -0.37 5.51
N ALA A 31 13.34 -1.61 5.84
CA ALA A 31 13.50 -2.71 4.94
C ALA A 31 12.20 -3.50 4.90
N THR A 32 11.69 -3.79 3.72
CA THR A 32 10.42 -4.47 3.59
C THR A 32 10.35 -5.34 2.35
N LEU A 33 9.55 -6.41 2.43
CA LEU A 33 9.08 -7.16 1.28
C LEU A 33 7.63 -6.75 1.00
N PHE A 34 7.46 -5.92 -0.01
CA PHE A 34 6.14 -5.59 -0.54
C PHE A 34 5.59 -6.71 -1.41
N HIS A 35 4.29 -6.93 -1.31
CA HIS A 35 3.54 -7.75 -2.26
C HIS A 35 2.19 -7.09 -2.57
N ARG A 36 1.82 -7.03 -3.86
CA ARG A 36 0.48 -6.58 -4.27
C ARG A 36 -0.56 -7.59 -3.89
N ILE A 37 -1.77 -7.10 -3.66
CA ILE A 37 -2.98 -7.93 -3.47
C ILE A 37 -4.05 -7.51 -4.48
N ASP A 38 -4.99 -8.41 -4.76
CA ASP A 38 -6.05 -8.17 -5.75
C ASP A 38 -7.14 -7.19 -5.27
N LEU A 39 -7.13 -6.82 -3.98
CA LEU A 39 -7.96 -5.73 -3.50
C LEU A 39 -7.49 -4.42 -4.14
N ALA A 40 -8.40 -3.74 -4.83
CA ALA A 40 -8.04 -2.54 -5.59
C ALA A 40 -9.16 -1.49 -5.58
N ASP A 41 -8.76 -0.22 -5.63
CA ASP A 41 -9.65 0.89 -5.97
C ASP A 41 -9.79 0.97 -7.50
N GLU A 42 -10.90 1.51 -7.98
CA GLU A 42 -11.10 1.74 -9.40
C GLU A 42 -10.88 3.21 -9.72
N ILE A 43 -10.12 3.48 -10.76
CA ILE A 43 -9.80 4.84 -11.20
C ILE A 43 -10.10 5.00 -12.68
N VAL A 44 -10.83 6.06 -13.00
CA VAL A 44 -11.00 6.55 -14.37
C VAL A 44 -10.39 7.94 -14.45
N VAL A 45 -9.44 8.11 -15.36
CA VAL A 45 -8.79 9.39 -15.64
C VAL A 45 -9.23 9.88 -17.02
N ARG A 46 -9.73 11.11 -17.08
CA ARG A 46 -9.98 11.82 -18.33
C ARG A 46 -9.01 12.98 -18.45
N ALA A 47 -8.17 12.96 -19.48
CA ALA A 47 -7.18 13.98 -19.74
C ALA A 47 -7.64 14.92 -20.88
N GLY A 48 -7.63 16.23 -20.63
CA GLY A 48 -8.04 17.27 -21.57
C GLY A 48 -8.89 18.36 -20.92
N GLY A 49 -9.18 19.40 -21.71
CA GLY A 49 -9.87 20.58 -21.17
C GLY A 49 -8.98 21.47 -20.30
N SER A 50 -9.58 22.32 -19.46
CA SER A 50 -8.88 23.27 -18.58
C SER A 50 -9.19 23.07 -17.09
N VAL A 51 -10.22 22.29 -16.77
CA VAL A 51 -10.64 22.02 -15.38
C VAL A 51 -9.83 20.89 -14.80
N ARG A 52 -9.47 20.99 -13.51
CA ARG A 52 -8.85 19.93 -12.72
C ARG A 52 -9.80 19.53 -11.61
N ALA A 53 -10.22 18.26 -11.59
CA ALA A 53 -11.22 17.77 -10.64
C ALA A 53 -10.96 16.32 -10.23
N ILE A 54 -11.45 15.96 -9.03
CA ILE A 54 -11.55 14.59 -8.55
C ILE A 54 -12.92 14.41 -7.89
N ASP A 55 -13.57 13.31 -8.21
CA ASP A 55 -14.77 12.83 -7.56
C ASP A 55 -14.49 11.47 -6.91
N CYS A 56 -14.92 11.30 -5.65
CA CYS A 56 -14.64 10.12 -4.86
C CYS A 56 -15.95 9.47 -4.42
N SER A 57 -16.06 8.17 -4.63
CA SER A 57 -17.22 7.34 -4.27
C SER A 57 -16.75 5.99 -3.72
N GLY A 58 -17.67 5.08 -3.47
CA GLY A 58 -17.38 3.68 -3.16
C GLY A 58 -17.67 3.27 -1.72
N PRO A 59 -17.73 1.93 -1.49
CA PRO A 59 -18.17 1.37 -0.21
C PRO A 59 -17.18 1.58 0.95
N ARG A 60 -15.95 1.99 0.66
CA ARG A 60 -14.92 2.29 1.65
C ARG A 60 -14.60 3.79 1.77
N LEU A 61 -15.37 4.63 1.10
CA LEU A 61 -15.26 6.06 1.29
C LEU A 61 -15.77 6.41 2.70
N PRO A 62 -14.97 7.08 3.55
CA PRO A 62 -15.45 7.57 4.84
C PRO A 62 -16.62 8.54 4.67
N ALA A 63 -17.56 8.54 5.61
CA ALA A 63 -18.70 9.48 5.58
C ALA A 63 -18.27 10.96 5.55
N SER A 64 -17.08 11.27 6.10
CA SER A 64 -16.45 12.59 6.03
C SER A 64 -15.78 12.90 4.69
N GLY A 65 -15.76 11.94 3.75
CA GLY A 65 -14.98 12.02 2.52
C GLY A 65 -13.47 11.88 2.74
N LEU A 66 -12.68 12.22 1.73
CA LEU A 66 -11.20 12.21 1.77
C LEU A 66 -10.60 13.61 2.00
N GLY A 67 -11.43 14.59 2.36
CA GLY A 67 -11.02 15.98 2.49
C GLY A 67 -10.90 16.72 1.16
N PRO A 68 -10.29 17.93 1.16
CA PRO A 68 -10.15 18.75 -0.05
C PRO A 68 -9.26 18.07 -1.10
N ALA A 69 -9.55 18.34 -2.38
CA ALA A 69 -8.87 17.73 -3.53
C ALA A 69 -7.34 17.87 -3.45
N GLU A 70 -6.85 19.02 -3.02
CA GLU A 70 -5.42 19.35 -2.92
C GLU A 70 -4.66 18.48 -1.90
N LYS A 71 -5.37 17.83 -0.98
CA LYS A 71 -4.82 16.88 -0.02
C LYS A 71 -4.91 15.43 -0.51
N ASN A 72 -5.72 15.16 -1.53
CA ASN A 72 -5.87 13.82 -2.09
C ASN A 72 -4.64 13.46 -2.93
N LEU A 73 -4.00 12.31 -2.64
CA LEU A 73 -2.77 11.88 -3.31
C LEU A 73 -2.98 11.61 -4.81
N ALA A 74 -4.13 11.10 -5.22
CA ALA A 74 -4.46 10.88 -6.64
C ALA A 74 -4.54 12.22 -7.40
N PHE A 75 -5.18 13.23 -6.82
CA PHE A 75 -5.24 14.58 -7.41
C PHE A 75 -3.84 15.21 -7.48
N ARG A 76 -3.08 15.15 -6.39
CA ARG A 76 -1.69 15.64 -6.34
C ARG A 76 -0.80 14.95 -7.37
N ALA A 77 -1.00 13.66 -7.60
CA ALA A 77 -0.29 12.89 -8.61
C ALA A 77 -0.54 13.43 -10.02
N ALA A 78 -1.79 13.73 -10.35
CA ALA A 78 -2.13 14.32 -11.63
C ALA A 78 -1.55 15.75 -11.81
N VAL A 79 -1.55 16.54 -10.74
CA VAL A 79 -0.92 17.88 -10.75
C VAL A 79 0.59 17.74 -10.96
N ALA A 80 1.28 16.88 -10.20
CA ALA A 80 2.73 16.69 -10.31
C ALA A 80 3.15 16.18 -11.70
N TYR A 81 2.36 15.24 -12.28
CA TYR A 81 2.59 14.78 -13.65
C TYR A 81 2.44 15.93 -14.66
N ALA A 82 1.38 16.73 -14.55
CA ALA A 82 1.13 17.85 -15.44
C ALA A 82 2.22 18.93 -15.34
N GLU A 83 2.71 19.23 -14.15
CA GLU A 83 3.81 20.18 -13.92
C GLU A 83 5.13 19.66 -14.50
N ARG A 84 5.41 18.38 -14.37
CA ARG A 84 6.65 17.77 -14.86
C ARG A 84 6.71 17.66 -16.38
N THR A 85 5.55 17.45 -17.04
CA THR A 85 5.47 17.14 -18.48
C THR A 85 4.89 18.28 -19.33
N GLY A 86 4.26 19.27 -18.70
CA GLY A 86 3.46 20.31 -19.39
C GLY A 86 2.10 19.79 -19.90
N TRP A 87 1.73 18.54 -19.57
CA TRP A 87 0.48 17.91 -20.02
C TRP A 87 -0.10 16.99 -18.92
N PRO A 88 -1.45 16.86 -18.77
CA PRO A 88 -2.50 17.62 -19.46
C PRO A 88 -2.73 19.00 -18.79
N ARG A 89 -3.34 19.94 -19.52
CA ARG A 89 -3.75 21.25 -18.95
C ARG A 89 -4.86 21.05 -17.91
N GLY A 90 -5.84 20.18 -18.22
CA GLY A 90 -6.92 19.81 -17.31
C GLY A 90 -7.14 18.31 -17.30
N PHE A 91 -7.78 17.83 -16.21
CA PHE A 91 -8.10 16.42 -16.00
C PHE A 91 -9.30 16.28 -15.09
N SER A 92 -10.01 15.17 -15.19
CA SER A 92 -10.94 14.69 -14.16
C SER A 92 -10.60 13.26 -13.77
N ILE A 93 -10.72 12.99 -12.46
CA ILE A 93 -10.47 11.68 -11.86
C ILE A 93 -11.78 11.24 -11.21
N GLU A 94 -12.25 10.04 -11.54
CA GLU A 94 -13.28 9.32 -10.80
C GLU A 94 -12.58 8.21 -10.01
N LEU A 95 -12.73 8.24 -8.68
CA LEU A 95 -12.08 7.31 -7.75
C LEU A 95 -13.14 6.55 -6.95
N THR A 96 -13.25 5.24 -7.16
CA THR A 96 -14.11 4.36 -6.37
C THR A 96 -13.30 3.62 -5.31
N LYS A 97 -13.52 3.96 -4.03
CA LYS A 97 -12.78 3.39 -2.88
C LYS A 97 -13.31 2.01 -2.47
N ASN A 98 -12.51 0.98 -2.68
CA ASN A 98 -12.72 -0.40 -2.20
C ASN A 98 -11.66 -0.79 -1.15
N ILE A 99 -10.49 -0.15 -1.17
CA ILE A 99 -9.42 -0.36 -0.18
C ILE A 99 -9.77 0.42 1.08
N PRO A 100 -9.75 -0.22 2.27
CA PRO A 100 -9.93 0.47 3.54
C PRO A 100 -8.98 1.66 3.70
N VAL A 101 -9.54 2.83 4.04
CA VAL A 101 -8.76 4.05 4.26
C VAL A 101 -8.02 3.98 5.59
N ALA A 102 -6.78 4.42 5.64
CA ALA A 102 -5.90 4.45 6.82
C ALA A 102 -5.67 3.05 7.45
N GLY A 103 -5.75 1.97 6.65
CA GLY A 103 -5.53 0.60 7.09
C GLY A 103 -4.11 0.05 6.93
N GLY A 104 -3.14 0.83 6.47
CA GLY A 104 -1.77 0.36 6.21
C GLY A 104 -1.58 -0.40 4.88
N LEU A 105 -2.63 -0.48 4.04
CA LEU A 105 -2.66 -1.22 2.78
C LEU A 105 -2.13 -0.41 1.56
N GLY A 106 -1.65 0.79 1.77
CA GLY A 106 -1.10 1.64 0.72
C GLY A 106 -2.14 2.20 -0.27
N GLY A 107 -3.44 2.24 0.09
CA GLY A 107 -4.52 2.62 -0.84
C GLY A 107 -4.34 3.99 -1.48
N GLY A 108 -4.03 5.03 -0.69
CA GLY A 108 -3.78 6.37 -1.25
C GLY A 108 -2.56 6.44 -2.18
N SER A 109 -1.52 5.65 -1.88
CA SER A 109 -0.34 5.53 -2.75
C SER A 109 -0.67 4.76 -4.02
N ALA A 110 -1.51 3.73 -3.93
CA ALA A 110 -2.01 2.99 -5.08
C ALA A 110 -2.84 3.88 -6.01
N ASP A 111 -3.72 4.73 -5.44
CA ASP A 111 -4.50 5.70 -6.20
C ASP A 111 -3.60 6.69 -6.96
N ALA A 112 -2.61 7.25 -6.26
CA ALA A 112 -1.64 8.17 -6.86
C ALA A 112 -0.87 7.51 -8.01
N ALA A 113 -0.35 6.32 -7.80
CA ALA A 113 0.39 5.55 -8.80
C ALA A 113 -0.47 5.20 -10.01
N ALA A 114 -1.71 4.79 -9.78
CA ALA A 114 -2.65 4.48 -10.84
C ALA A 114 -2.94 5.71 -11.72
N VAL A 115 -3.13 6.88 -11.12
CA VAL A 115 -3.29 8.14 -11.86
C VAL A 115 -2.05 8.48 -12.67
N LEU A 116 -0.85 8.36 -12.10
CA LEU A 116 0.42 8.60 -12.83
C LEU A 116 0.54 7.68 -14.04
N ARG A 117 0.30 6.38 -13.85
CA ARG A 117 0.35 5.37 -14.93
C ARG A 117 -0.71 5.64 -16.01
N ALA A 118 -1.93 6.01 -15.59
CA ALA A 118 -3.01 6.35 -16.52
C ALA A 118 -2.66 7.58 -17.37
N LEU A 119 -2.14 8.64 -16.75
CA LEU A 119 -1.73 9.83 -17.47
C LEU A 119 -0.56 9.54 -18.42
N ASP A 120 0.41 8.74 -18.01
CA ASP A 120 1.53 8.35 -18.86
C ASP A 120 1.07 7.55 -20.09
N ALA A 121 0.14 6.61 -19.90
CA ALA A 121 -0.46 5.85 -21.01
C ALA A 121 -1.29 6.74 -21.99
N LEU A 122 -1.89 7.82 -21.48
CA LEU A 122 -2.67 8.77 -22.29
C LEU A 122 -1.81 9.84 -22.94
N ALA A 123 -0.59 10.06 -22.45
CA ALA A 123 0.25 11.17 -22.89
C ALA A 123 0.66 11.04 -24.36
N PRO A 124 0.72 12.17 -25.12
CA PRO A 124 1.28 12.15 -26.47
C PRO A 124 2.74 11.68 -26.51
N ASN A 125 3.48 12.00 -25.44
CA ASN A 125 4.87 11.61 -25.22
C ASN A 125 4.98 11.05 -23.81
N ALA A 126 4.86 9.72 -23.69
CA ALA A 126 5.01 9.02 -22.42
C ALA A 126 6.42 9.21 -21.85
N ILE A 127 6.53 9.43 -20.55
CA ILE A 127 7.83 9.60 -19.88
C ILE A 127 8.42 8.28 -19.38
N GLY A 128 7.59 7.23 -19.30
CA GLY A 128 7.97 5.87 -18.92
C GLY A 128 8.01 5.61 -17.41
N THR A 129 7.97 4.32 -17.06
CA THR A 129 7.78 3.83 -15.69
C THR A 129 8.80 4.44 -14.70
N GLN A 130 10.08 4.54 -15.07
CA GLN A 130 11.10 5.08 -14.17
C GLN A 130 10.81 6.53 -13.75
N ARG A 131 10.47 7.40 -14.70
CA ARG A 131 10.15 8.81 -14.41
C ARG A 131 8.81 8.94 -13.67
N VAL A 132 7.86 8.07 -13.94
CA VAL A 132 6.61 7.96 -13.17
C VAL A 132 6.91 7.63 -11.71
N GLN A 133 7.83 6.69 -11.44
CA GLN A 133 8.27 6.36 -10.08
C GLN A 133 9.00 7.54 -9.39
N GLU A 134 9.83 8.29 -10.10
CA GLU A 134 10.50 9.50 -9.59
C GLU A 134 9.48 10.56 -9.14
N ILE A 135 8.41 10.79 -9.93
CA ILE A 135 7.30 11.66 -9.52
C ILE A 135 6.60 11.07 -8.30
N GLY A 136 6.39 9.75 -8.29
CA GLY A 136 5.74 9.03 -7.19
C GLY A 136 6.49 9.17 -5.86
N ALA A 137 7.81 9.12 -5.87
CA ALA A 137 8.65 9.23 -4.67
C ALA A 137 8.46 10.56 -3.91
N ILE A 138 8.14 11.64 -4.61
CA ILE A 138 7.85 12.96 -4.00
C ILE A 138 6.49 12.96 -3.29
N LEU A 139 5.56 12.08 -3.72
CA LEU A 139 4.21 12.01 -3.18
C LEU A 139 4.11 11.12 -1.94
N GLY A 140 4.89 10.04 -1.90
CA GLY A 140 4.90 9.11 -0.77
C GLY A 140 5.79 7.89 -1.01
N ALA A 141 6.32 7.34 0.07
CA ALA A 141 7.30 6.25 0.06
C ALA A 141 6.82 4.95 -0.62
N ASP A 142 5.54 4.62 -0.50
CA ASP A 142 4.96 3.42 -1.13
C ASP A 142 4.67 3.62 -2.64
N VAL A 143 4.59 4.89 -3.12
CA VAL A 143 4.16 5.19 -4.50
C VAL A 143 5.11 4.60 -5.55
N PRO A 144 6.44 4.63 -5.40
CA PRO A 144 7.35 4.00 -6.36
C PRO A 144 7.06 2.52 -6.59
N PHE A 145 6.81 1.74 -5.52
CA PHE A 145 6.46 0.33 -5.64
C PHE A 145 5.14 0.13 -6.40
N VAL A 146 4.06 0.80 -5.97
CA VAL A 146 2.75 0.62 -6.61
C VAL A 146 2.65 1.30 -7.98
N ALA A 147 3.63 2.12 -8.39
CA ALA A 147 3.80 2.62 -9.76
C ALA A 147 4.65 1.71 -10.65
N SER A 148 5.41 0.77 -10.07
CA SER A 148 6.27 -0.16 -10.80
C SER A 148 5.50 -1.27 -11.51
N ASP A 149 6.19 -2.03 -12.35
CA ASP A 149 5.67 -3.26 -12.98
C ASP A 149 5.98 -4.52 -12.13
N GLN A 150 6.34 -4.33 -10.85
CA GLN A 150 6.67 -5.42 -9.94
C GLN A 150 5.43 -5.86 -9.15
N VAL A 151 5.21 -7.18 -9.07
CA VAL A 151 4.19 -7.79 -8.20
C VAL A 151 4.68 -7.82 -6.76
N ALA A 152 5.97 -8.11 -6.58
CA ALA A 152 6.65 -8.11 -5.31
C ALA A 152 8.02 -7.46 -5.44
N ALA A 153 8.46 -6.76 -4.39
CA ALA A 153 9.76 -6.12 -4.35
C ALA A 153 10.30 -6.03 -2.93
N LEU A 154 11.61 -6.24 -2.79
CA LEU A 154 12.35 -5.74 -1.64
C LEU A 154 12.47 -4.23 -1.76
N ALA A 155 12.22 -3.50 -0.69
CA ALA A 155 12.40 -2.06 -0.64
C ALA A 155 13.27 -1.66 0.55
N ARG A 156 14.12 -0.65 0.34
CA ARG A 156 15.04 -0.05 1.31
C ARG A 156 14.89 1.46 1.33
N GLY A 157 15.77 2.12 2.08
CA GLY A 157 15.72 3.56 2.26
C GLY A 157 14.48 3.94 3.06
N ILE A 158 13.68 4.87 2.59
CA ILE A 158 12.38 5.17 3.18
C ILE A 158 11.26 4.28 2.60
N GLY A 159 11.60 3.27 1.77
CA GLY A 159 10.68 2.39 1.03
C GLY A 159 10.72 2.61 -0.48
N ASP A 160 11.63 3.45 -0.95
CA ASP A 160 11.73 3.95 -2.33
C ASP A 160 12.82 3.27 -3.18
N LEU A 161 13.81 2.63 -2.55
CA LEU A 161 14.86 1.88 -3.24
C LEU A 161 14.38 0.44 -3.48
N LEU A 162 13.90 0.18 -4.68
CA LEU A 162 13.23 -1.08 -5.05
C LEU A 162 14.19 -2.07 -5.72
N GLN A 163 14.10 -3.32 -5.29
CA GLN A 163 14.66 -4.47 -5.96
C GLN A 163 13.54 -5.47 -6.24
N GLY A 164 13.16 -5.65 -7.51
CA GLY A 164 12.15 -6.64 -7.90
C GLY A 164 12.54 -8.05 -7.47
N VAL A 165 11.57 -8.81 -7.01
CA VAL A 165 11.71 -10.24 -6.72
C VAL A 165 10.76 -11.05 -7.58
N ALA A 166 11.08 -12.33 -7.79
CA ALA A 166 10.18 -13.22 -8.51
C ALA A 166 8.79 -13.25 -7.84
N PRO A 167 7.69 -13.20 -8.61
CA PRO A 167 6.35 -13.29 -8.04
C PRO A 167 6.19 -14.58 -7.23
N LEU A 168 5.63 -14.45 -6.02
CA LEU A 168 5.21 -15.61 -5.23
C LEU A 168 3.96 -16.24 -5.86
N SER A 169 3.78 -17.55 -5.67
CA SER A 169 2.53 -18.21 -6.08
C SER A 169 1.33 -17.57 -5.36
N PRO A 170 0.22 -17.27 -6.06
CA PRO A 170 -0.92 -16.63 -5.44
C PRO A 170 -1.50 -17.44 -4.29
N ARG A 171 -1.76 -16.77 -3.17
CA ARG A 171 -2.42 -17.31 -1.97
C ARG A 171 -3.60 -16.47 -1.56
N ASP A 172 -4.57 -17.09 -0.91
CA ASP A 172 -5.73 -16.39 -0.37
C ASP A 172 -5.34 -15.54 0.84
N VAL A 173 -5.93 -14.35 0.95
CA VAL A 173 -5.64 -13.37 2.00
C VAL A 173 -6.94 -12.93 2.65
N LEU A 174 -6.99 -12.96 3.98
CA LEU A 174 -8.06 -12.37 4.74
C LEU A 174 -7.54 -11.13 5.46
N ILE A 175 -8.11 -9.97 5.14
CA ILE A 175 -7.83 -8.71 5.83
C ILE A 175 -8.91 -8.49 6.88
N LEU A 176 -8.49 -8.13 8.10
CA LEU A 176 -9.38 -7.74 9.18
C LEU A 176 -9.14 -6.26 9.50
N LEU A 177 -10.20 -5.45 9.34
CA LEU A 177 -10.20 -4.02 9.59
C LEU A 177 -10.94 -3.74 10.90
N PRO A 178 -10.26 -3.32 11.97
CA PRO A 178 -10.90 -2.88 13.20
C PRO A 178 -11.66 -1.56 13.00
N ALA A 179 -12.52 -1.20 13.95
CA ALA A 179 -13.34 0.02 13.88
C ALA A 179 -12.54 1.33 14.13
N PHE A 180 -11.24 1.23 14.40
CA PHE A 180 -10.37 2.38 14.63
C PHE A 180 -9.23 2.42 13.63
N SER A 181 -8.59 3.58 13.50
CA SER A 181 -7.41 3.78 12.67
C SER A 181 -6.21 4.21 13.51
N ILE A 182 -5.00 3.89 13.00
CA ILE A 182 -3.73 4.33 13.60
C ILE A 182 -3.04 5.23 12.58
N SER A 183 -2.66 6.44 13.00
CA SER A 183 -1.87 7.28 12.11
C SER A 183 -0.44 6.75 12.04
N THR A 184 0.14 6.69 10.85
CA THR A 184 1.52 6.26 10.61
C THR A 184 2.51 7.07 11.47
N ALA A 185 2.30 8.38 11.58
CA ALA A 185 3.13 9.24 12.41
C ALA A 185 3.05 8.89 13.92
N ALA A 186 1.89 8.42 14.40
CA ALA A 186 1.77 7.95 15.77
C ALA A 186 2.53 6.64 15.99
N ALA A 187 2.41 5.68 15.06
CA ALA A 187 3.12 4.41 15.14
C ALA A 187 4.66 4.60 15.16
N TYR A 188 5.20 5.46 14.33
CA TYR A 188 6.63 5.81 14.36
C TYR A 188 7.05 6.46 15.68
N ARG A 189 6.27 7.43 16.19
CA ARG A 189 6.58 8.04 17.51
C ARG A 189 6.56 7.00 18.64
N TRP A 190 5.66 6.05 18.61
CA TRP A 190 5.61 4.97 19.61
C TRP A 190 6.83 4.06 19.50
N LEU A 191 7.27 3.78 18.29
CA LEU A 191 8.47 2.99 18.04
C LEU A 191 9.71 3.71 18.56
N ASP A 192 9.87 5.00 18.30
CA ASP A 192 10.96 5.84 18.82
C ASP A 192 11.00 5.86 20.35
N GLN A 193 9.83 5.92 21.00
CA GLN A 193 9.72 5.92 22.45
C GLN A 193 10.05 4.56 23.10
N SER A 194 9.97 3.47 22.35
CA SER A 194 10.15 2.09 22.85
C SER A 194 11.55 1.54 22.62
N ARG A 195 12.40 2.22 21.85
CA ARG A 195 13.73 1.76 21.44
C ARG A 195 14.81 2.69 21.97
N ASP A 196 15.94 2.08 22.37
CA ASP A 196 17.16 2.84 22.56
C ASP A 196 17.69 3.32 21.21
N ALA A 197 18.21 4.56 21.15
CA ALA A 197 18.66 5.23 19.93
C ALA A 197 19.75 4.46 19.15
N GLU A 198 20.43 3.51 19.79
CA GLU A 198 21.51 2.72 19.22
C GLU A 198 21.07 1.36 18.66
N GLN A 199 19.80 0.98 18.78
CA GLN A 199 19.33 -0.33 18.32
C GLN A 199 19.29 -0.38 16.79
N ARG A 200 20.43 -0.75 16.19
CA ARG A 200 20.50 -1.13 14.78
C ARG A 200 19.75 -2.45 14.62
N LEU A 201 18.65 -2.42 13.90
CA LEU A 201 17.94 -3.64 13.55
C LEU A 201 18.83 -4.50 12.64
N PRO A 202 18.88 -5.81 12.89
CA PRO A 202 19.56 -6.69 11.97
C PRO A 202 18.85 -6.57 10.60
N TRP A 203 19.64 -6.23 9.60
CA TRP A 203 19.21 -6.29 8.22
C TRP A 203 19.01 -7.76 7.87
N MET A 204 17.76 -8.20 7.75
CA MET A 204 17.50 -9.51 7.17
C MET A 204 17.55 -9.40 5.65
N GLN A 205 18.53 -10.05 5.05
CA GLN A 205 18.47 -10.37 3.63
C GLN A 205 17.69 -11.67 3.53
N PRO A 206 16.48 -11.68 2.98
CA PRO A 206 15.85 -12.94 2.63
C PRO A 206 16.80 -13.71 1.72
N GLY A 207 16.89 -15.00 1.91
CA GLY A 207 17.65 -15.86 0.99
C GLY A 207 17.16 -15.66 -0.45
N ASN A 208 18.02 -15.94 -1.41
CA ASN A 208 17.62 -15.92 -2.82
C ASN A 208 17.60 -17.38 -3.30
N PRO A 209 16.45 -17.90 -3.83
CA PRO A 209 15.19 -17.22 -4.16
C PRO A 209 14.28 -16.99 -2.92
N ILE A 210 13.46 -15.93 -2.98
CA ILE A 210 12.40 -15.68 -1.99
C ILE A 210 11.18 -16.51 -2.41
N ASP A 211 10.76 -17.43 -1.55
CA ASP A 211 9.55 -18.21 -1.69
C ASP A 211 8.68 -18.12 -0.43
N TRP A 212 7.54 -18.80 -0.41
CA TRP A 212 6.66 -18.76 0.75
C TRP A 212 7.29 -19.37 2.00
N THR A 213 8.19 -20.36 1.89
CA THR A 213 8.90 -20.93 3.03
C THR A 213 9.75 -19.87 3.70
N VAL A 214 10.54 -19.13 2.92
CA VAL A 214 11.33 -18.00 3.43
C VAL A 214 10.45 -16.92 4.06
N VAL A 215 9.32 -16.57 3.41
CA VAL A 215 8.38 -15.57 3.96
C VAL A 215 7.79 -16.03 5.29
N GLU A 216 7.33 -17.28 5.39
CA GLU A 216 6.75 -17.84 6.62
C GLU A 216 7.74 -17.82 7.79
N GLU A 217 9.00 -18.17 7.54
CA GLU A 217 10.06 -18.23 8.53
C GLU A 217 10.55 -16.85 8.97
N THR A 218 10.55 -15.86 8.05
CA THR A 218 11.17 -14.55 8.29
C THR A 218 10.16 -13.42 8.55
N SER A 219 8.87 -13.66 8.30
CA SER A 219 7.83 -12.63 8.39
C SER A 219 7.80 -11.95 9.75
N VAL A 220 7.96 -10.63 9.74
CA VAL A 220 7.95 -9.76 10.93
C VAL A 220 7.38 -8.39 10.56
N ASN A 221 6.83 -7.69 11.53
CA ASN A 221 6.50 -6.27 11.43
C ASN A 221 6.86 -5.58 12.75
N ASP A 222 7.85 -4.70 12.71
CA ASP A 222 8.39 -4.04 13.89
C ASP A 222 7.36 -3.16 14.63
N PHE A 223 6.37 -2.64 13.92
CA PHE A 223 5.30 -1.86 14.56
C PHE A 223 4.43 -2.72 15.49
N GLU A 224 4.38 -4.04 15.30
CA GLU A 224 3.52 -4.92 16.10
C GLU A 224 3.79 -4.81 17.60
N SER A 225 5.06 -4.69 18.00
CA SER A 225 5.46 -4.58 19.41
C SER A 225 4.84 -3.36 20.10
N VAL A 226 4.84 -2.21 19.46
CA VAL A 226 4.37 -0.94 20.03
C VAL A 226 2.89 -0.71 19.84
N VAL A 227 2.35 -1.23 18.74
CA VAL A 227 0.91 -1.14 18.43
C VAL A 227 0.10 -2.08 19.32
N ASP A 228 0.56 -3.31 19.54
CA ASP A 228 -0.10 -4.29 20.40
C ASP A 228 -0.19 -3.84 21.86
N HIS A 229 0.79 -3.08 22.32
CA HIS A 229 0.77 -2.54 23.69
C HIS A 229 -0.37 -1.53 23.90
N ARG A 230 -0.72 -0.79 22.86
CA ARG A 230 -1.75 0.26 22.89
C ARG A 230 -3.11 -0.22 22.40
N HIS A 231 -3.09 -1.19 21.50
CA HIS A 231 -4.25 -1.77 20.83
C HIS A 231 -4.16 -3.31 20.87
N PRO A 232 -4.34 -3.92 22.05
CA PRO A 232 -4.22 -5.38 22.22
C PRO A 232 -5.18 -6.18 21.33
N GLU A 233 -6.25 -5.55 20.85
CA GLU A 233 -7.21 -6.12 19.92
C GLU A 233 -6.53 -6.57 18.61
N LEU A 234 -5.49 -5.86 18.15
CA LEU A 234 -4.77 -6.21 16.91
C LEU A 234 -3.95 -7.49 17.10
N ARG A 235 -3.39 -7.70 18.28
CA ARG A 235 -2.76 -8.98 18.64
C ARG A 235 -3.79 -10.11 18.64
N GLN A 236 -4.96 -9.88 19.20
CA GLN A 236 -6.03 -10.89 19.24
C GLN A 236 -6.49 -11.27 17.83
N LEU A 237 -6.66 -10.29 16.93
CA LEU A 237 -7.01 -10.53 15.53
C LEU A 237 -5.94 -11.35 14.80
N ARG A 238 -4.64 -11.05 15.01
CA ARG A 238 -3.54 -11.83 14.41
C ARG A 238 -3.47 -13.25 14.98
N GLN A 239 -3.66 -13.40 16.28
CA GLN A 239 -3.73 -14.73 16.93
C GLN A 239 -4.91 -15.54 16.42
N TRP A 240 -6.07 -14.91 16.19
CA TRP A 240 -7.21 -15.56 15.58
C TRP A 240 -6.88 -16.04 14.16
N LEU A 241 -6.30 -15.18 13.30
CA LEU A 241 -5.86 -15.59 11.96
C LEU A 241 -4.90 -16.80 12.01
N ALA A 242 -3.90 -16.75 12.89
CA ALA A 242 -2.96 -17.86 13.07
C ALA A 242 -3.66 -19.15 13.56
N SER A 243 -4.60 -19.05 14.50
CA SER A 243 -5.38 -20.20 15.00
C SER A 243 -6.27 -20.84 13.93
N LYS A 244 -6.63 -20.06 12.88
CA LYS A 244 -7.40 -20.53 11.72
C LYS A 244 -6.51 -21.05 10.59
N GLY A 245 -5.21 -21.17 10.80
CA GLY A 245 -4.27 -21.76 9.85
C GLY A 245 -3.61 -20.78 8.90
N ALA A 246 -3.64 -19.46 9.20
CA ALA A 246 -2.84 -18.51 8.43
C ALA A 246 -1.36 -18.84 8.54
N ARG A 247 -0.68 -18.95 7.42
CA ARG A 247 0.78 -19.19 7.32
C ARG A 247 1.56 -17.93 7.67
N VAL A 248 0.98 -16.77 7.38
CA VAL A 248 1.48 -15.45 7.79
C VAL A 248 0.30 -14.70 8.41
N ALA A 249 0.48 -14.11 9.58
CA ALA A 249 -0.51 -13.25 10.24
C ALA A 249 0.19 -12.00 10.77
N ARG A 250 -0.01 -10.84 10.12
CA ARG A 250 0.75 -9.62 10.38
C ARG A 250 -0.12 -8.36 10.36
N LEU A 251 0.41 -7.32 10.98
CA LEU A 251 -0.09 -5.96 10.81
C LEU A 251 0.22 -5.47 9.39
N ALA A 252 -0.70 -4.79 8.73
CA ALA A 252 -0.45 -4.17 7.44
C ALA A 252 0.24 -2.80 7.64
N GLY A 253 1.50 -2.68 7.22
CA GLY A 253 2.29 -1.47 7.42
C GLY A 253 2.33 -1.04 8.89
N SER A 254 1.96 0.21 9.18
CA SER A 254 1.81 0.75 10.53
C SER A 254 0.43 0.48 11.16
N GLY A 255 -0.45 -0.25 10.49
CA GLY A 255 -1.81 -0.57 10.91
C GLY A 255 -2.84 0.44 10.36
N SER A 256 -4.08 0.26 10.77
CA SER A 256 -4.69 -0.66 11.75
C SER A 256 -5.14 -2.02 11.19
N CYS A 257 -5.17 -2.25 9.87
CA CYS A 257 -5.52 -3.57 9.36
C CYS A 257 -4.50 -4.62 9.79
N VAL A 258 -5.00 -5.83 10.03
CA VAL A 258 -4.18 -7.04 10.08
C VAL A 258 -4.55 -7.94 8.90
N PHE A 259 -3.64 -8.77 8.45
CA PHE A 259 -3.91 -9.71 7.37
C PHE A 259 -3.38 -11.11 7.68
N GLY A 260 -4.06 -12.13 7.17
CA GLY A 260 -3.62 -13.52 7.18
C GLY A 260 -3.48 -14.04 5.76
N VAL A 261 -2.40 -14.78 5.49
CA VAL A 261 -2.17 -15.49 4.21
C VAL A 261 -2.43 -16.98 4.43
N PHE A 262 -3.19 -17.60 3.55
CA PHE A 262 -3.66 -18.98 3.69
C PHE A 262 -3.31 -19.84 2.49
N ASP A 263 -3.01 -21.12 2.75
CA ASP A 263 -2.89 -22.16 1.73
C ASP A 263 -4.25 -22.84 1.52
N GLY A 264 -5.20 -22.16 0.90
CA GLY A 264 -6.53 -22.72 0.62
C GLY A 264 -7.67 -21.88 1.19
N THR A 265 -8.75 -22.52 1.63
CA THR A 265 -10.02 -21.86 1.98
C THR A 265 -9.88 -20.88 3.13
N LEU A 266 -10.38 -19.65 2.94
CA LEU A 266 -10.42 -18.65 3.99
C LEU A 266 -11.40 -19.04 5.12
N PRO A 267 -11.07 -18.77 6.39
CA PRO A 267 -11.95 -19.00 7.51
C PRO A 267 -13.14 -18.04 7.49
N SER A 268 -14.28 -18.51 8.01
CA SER A 268 -15.43 -17.63 8.28
C SER A 268 -15.13 -16.75 9.51
N PRO A 269 -15.38 -15.44 9.47
CA PRO A 269 -15.09 -14.53 10.57
C PRO A 269 -16.15 -14.53 11.68
N ASN A 270 -17.05 -15.51 11.72
CA ASN A 270 -18.23 -15.52 12.61
C ASN A 270 -17.88 -15.63 14.11
N ASP A 271 -16.69 -16.12 14.46
CA ASP A 271 -16.24 -16.32 15.83
C ASP A 271 -15.11 -15.34 16.24
N LEU A 272 -15.01 -14.20 15.57
CA LEU A 272 -14.11 -13.12 15.97
C LEU A 272 -14.55 -12.54 17.33
N ALA A 273 -13.65 -12.60 18.32
CA ALA A 273 -13.87 -11.98 19.63
C ALA A 273 -13.78 -10.44 19.58
N VAL A 274 -13.08 -9.92 18.58
CA VAL A 274 -12.91 -8.47 18.34
C VAL A 274 -13.71 -8.09 17.10
N GLN A 275 -14.51 -7.03 17.22
CA GLN A 275 -15.26 -6.53 16.08
C GLN A 275 -14.31 -6.01 14.99
N ALA A 276 -14.33 -6.64 13.84
CA ALA A 276 -13.57 -6.26 12.66
C ALA A 276 -14.34 -6.61 11.40
N LEU A 277 -14.17 -5.78 10.37
CA LEU A 277 -14.69 -6.07 9.05
C LEU A 277 -13.70 -6.99 8.33
N ALA A 278 -14.20 -8.12 7.85
CA ALA A 278 -13.42 -9.07 7.08
C ALA A 278 -13.51 -8.77 5.57
N VAL A 279 -12.35 -8.68 4.92
CA VAL A 279 -12.24 -8.42 3.48
C VAL A 279 -11.40 -9.54 2.86
N PRO A 280 -12.02 -10.48 2.13
CA PRO A 280 -11.29 -11.52 1.42
C PRO A 280 -10.62 -10.94 0.18
N THR A 281 -9.41 -11.39 -0.12
CA THR A 281 -8.65 -11.07 -1.32
C THR A 281 -7.60 -12.16 -1.59
N ARG A 282 -6.63 -11.90 -2.49
CA ARG A 282 -5.50 -12.79 -2.78
C ARG A 282 -4.23 -11.98 -2.98
N THR A 283 -3.08 -12.62 -2.82
CA THR A 283 -1.83 -12.07 -3.34
C THR A 283 -1.88 -12.07 -4.86
N SER A 284 -1.48 -10.95 -5.47
CA SER A 284 -1.61 -10.78 -6.92
C SER A 284 -0.63 -11.64 -7.70
N ALA A 285 -1.07 -12.19 -8.82
CA ALA A 285 -0.19 -12.87 -9.79
C ALA A 285 0.45 -11.89 -10.80
N ARG A 286 -0.14 -10.71 -10.96
CA ARG A 286 0.27 -9.72 -11.98
C ARG A 286 -0.07 -8.30 -11.56
N VAL A 287 0.62 -7.35 -12.16
CA VAL A 287 0.24 -5.94 -12.10
C VAL A 287 -0.88 -5.68 -13.11
N VAL A 288 -1.98 -5.06 -12.65
CA VAL A 288 -3.08 -4.69 -13.54
C VAL A 288 -2.62 -3.57 -14.47
N GLN A 289 -2.81 -3.77 -15.76
CA GLN A 289 -2.42 -2.80 -16.78
C GLN A 289 -3.46 -1.68 -16.90
N VAL A 290 -3.00 -0.54 -17.42
CA VAL A 290 -3.88 0.58 -17.75
C VAL A 290 -4.63 0.24 -19.04
N GLU A 291 -5.95 0.39 -19.00
CA GLU A 291 -6.82 0.27 -20.16
C GLU A 291 -7.10 1.67 -20.73
N VAL A 292 -6.64 1.93 -21.93
CA VAL A 292 -6.97 3.17 -22.66
C VAL A 292 -8.30 2.95 -23.39
N LEU A 293 -9.27 3.81 -23.09
CA LEU A 293 -10.61 3.74 -23.68
C LEU A 293 -10.67 4.62 -24.94
N GLU A 294 -11.27 4.10 -26.02
CA GLU A 294 -11.45 4.80 -27.29
C GLU A 294 -12.52 5.92 -27.22
#